data_6efb4fa46be72dfda066e481177e96ff
#
_entry.id   6efb4fa46be72dfda066e481177e96ff
#
_cell.length_a   1.000
_cell.length_b   1.000
_cell.length_c   1.000
_cell.angle_alpha   90.00
_cell.angle_beta   90.00
_cell.angle_gamma   90.00
#
_symmetry.space_group_name_H-M   'P 1'
#
loop_
_entity.id
_entity.type
_entity.pdbx_description
1 polymer ?
#
loop_
_entity_poly.entity_id
_entity_poly.type
_entity_poly.pdbx_seq_one_letter_code
_entity_poly.pdbx_strand_id
1 'polypeptide(L)'
;MLSRHPAEPQKWTEERRYFESDGRPLYGAMYRAERPGAPIVLFCNSFSENHCEGRAEAIAARIIAANGYSAFLYHPRAHGDSAGDPEDVTFEGLVEDAVNAASYARSRSGASQIVWVGIRFGALVAAHAIPGISDTAGLALWEPVLSARDYFRKSMRHVMYYEMSKGERPSLTVDQMSERLKREGKISVLGFDLHRNFVESAQDVDLLDALQPWRGPTLIAQFQKHSRLSREHHKLRETLVGRGLSVRAVLHRGPAGADSWWTPEGIAKQTGDWLDELA
;
A
#
# COMPACT_ATOMS: atom_id res chain seq x y z
N MET A 1 2.60 -15.84 -39.67
CA MET A 1 1.38 -16.28 -38.96
C MET A 1 1.73 -16.54 -37.52
N LEU A 2 1.45 -15.60 -36.63
CA LEU A 2 1.63 -15.80 -35.16
C LEU A 2 0.44 -16.63 -34.70
N SER A 3 0.70 -17.87 -34.26
CA SER A 3 -0.29 -18.74 -33.64
C SER A 3 -0.78 -18.06 -32.34
N ARG A 4 -1.99 -17.50 -32.37
CA ARG A 4 -2.69 -17.14 -31.14
C ARG A 4 -3.07 -18.44 -30.45
N HIS A 5 -2.32 -18.82 -29.41
CA HIS A 5 -2.83 -19.80 -28.45
C HIS A 5 -4.14 -19.24 -27.90
N PRO A 6 -5.22 -20.02 -27.81
CA PRO A 6 -6.43 -19.60 -27.12
C PRO A 6 -6.03 -19.24 -25.68
N ALA A 7 -6.36 -18.02 -25.26
CA ALA A 7 -6.15 -17.61 -23.88
C ALA A 7 -6.92 -18.60 -22.98
N GLU A 8 -6.26 -19.17 -21.97
CA GLU A 8 -6.97 -19.97 -20.97
C GLU A 8 -8.13 -19.15 -20.40
N PRO A 9 -9.30 -19.75 -20.13
CA PRO A 9 -10.43 -19.04 -19.61
C PRO A 9 -10.04 -18.38 -18.29
N GLN A 10 -10.32 -17.09 -18.16
CA GLN A 10 -10.04 -16.30 -16.98
C GLN A 10 -10.83 -16.89 -15.80
N LYS A 11 -10.12 -17.39 -14.77
CA LYS A 11 -10.68 -18.05 -13.57
C LYS A 11 -11.11 -17.05 -12.47
N TRP A 12 -11.25 -15.78 -12.80
CA TRP A 12 -11.66 -14.74 -11.88
C TRP A 12 -12.49 -13.68 -12.59
N THR A 13 -13.28 -12.91 -11.84
CA THR A 13 -14.13 -11.82 -12.35
C THR A 13 -13.76 -10.52 -11.67
N GLU A 14 -13.97 -9.40 -12.37
CA GLU A 14 -13.75 -8.04 -11.84
C GLU A 14 -15.10 -7.36 -11.66
N GLU A 15 -15.38 -6.87 -10.45
CA GLU A 15 -16.59 -6.12 -10.11
C GLU A 15 -16.17 -4.78 -9.47
N ARG A 16 -16.64 -3.67 -10.03
CA ARG A 16 -16.36 -2.31 -9.54
C ARG A 16 -17.62 -1.75 -8.92
N ARG A 17 -17.51 -1.23 -7.68
CA ARG A 17 -18.64 -0.66 -6.95
C ARG A 17 -18.18 0.41 -5.97
N TYR A 18 -19.14 1.23 -5.60
CA TYR A 18 -19.01 2.06 -4.42
C TYR A 18 -19.48 1.31 -3.17
N PHE A 19 -18.78 1.52 -2.07
CA PHE A 19 -19.18 1.09 -0.73
C PHE A 19 -19.15 2.29 0.21
N GLU A 20 -19.80 2.19 1.35
CA GLU A 20 -19.90 3.30 2.29
C GLU A 20 -18.79 3.22 3.35
N SER A 21 -18.18 4.36 3.65
CA SER A 21 -17.29 4.57 4.77
C SER A 21 -17.60 5.93 5.40
N ASP A 22 -18.07 5.93 6.64
CA ASP A 22 -18.41 7.14 7.39
C ASP A 22 -19.32 8.11 6.60
N GLY A 23 -20.40 7.57 6.00
CA GLY A 23 -21.35 8.33 5.18
C GLY A 23 -20.82 8.81 3.82
N ARG A 24 -19.62 8.34 3.39
CA ARG A 24 -19.01 8.69 2.11
C ARG A 24 -18.94 7.48 1.19
N PRO A 25 -19.30 7.62 -0.11
CA PRO A 25 -19.07 6.56 -1.09
C PRO A 25 -17.59 6.47 -1.45
N LEU A 26 -16.98 5.33 -1.18
CA LEU A 26 -15.63 4.99 -1.60
C LEU A 26 -15.67 3.99 -2.76
N TYR A 27 -14.81 4.19 -3.74
CA TYR A 27 -14.67 3.31 -4.88
C TYR A 27 -13.86 2.07 -4.52
N GLY A 28 -14.31 0.89 -4.96
CA GLY A 28 -13.61 -0.36 -4.80
C GLY A 28 -13.73 -1.28 -6.02
N ALA A 29 -12.68 -2.06 -6.26
CA ALA A 29 -12.63 -3.09 -7.29
C ALA A 29 -12.37 -4.46 -6.62
N MET A 30 -13.34 -5.36 -6.77
CA MET A 30 -13.27 -6.74 -6.32
C MET A 30 -12.83 -7.64 -7.46
N TYR A 31 -11.73 -8.34 -7.28
CA TYR A 31 -11.25 -9.40 -8.16
C TYR A 31 -11.58 -10.73 -7.50
N ARG A 32 -12.67 -11.34 -7.93
CA ARG A 32 -13.20 -12.56 -7.30
C ARG A 32 -12.62 -13.80 -7.95
N ALA A 33 -11.94 -14.61 -7.16
CA ALA A 33 -11.41 -15.93 -7.56
C ALA A 33 -12.24 -17.06 -6.92
N GLU A 34 -12.18 -18.25 -7.54
CA GLU A 34 -12.90 -19.44 -7.10
C GLU A 34 -11.94 -20.40 -6.37
N ARG A 35 -11.62 -20.06 -5.10
CA ARG A 35 -10.86 -20.94 -4.19
C ARG A 35 -11.57 -21.00 -2.84
N PRO A 36 -12.37 -22.03 -2.58
CA PRO A 36 -13.10 -22.16 -1.32
C PRO A 36 -12.19 -22.11 -0.10
N GLY A 37 -12.59 -21.36 0.93
CA GLY A 37 -11.83 -21.24 2.18
C GLY A 37 -10.60 -20.33 2.13
N ALA A 38 -10.21 -19.86 0.95
CA ALA A 38 -9.09 -18.93 0.83
C ALA A 38 -9.40 -17.56 1.48
N PRO A 39 -8.40 -16.91 2.11
CA PRO A 39 -8.57 -15.54 2.58
C PRO A 39 -8.75 -14.58 1.41
N ILE A 40 -9.40 -13.43 1.67
CA ILE A 40 -9.38 -12.31 0.73
C ILE A 40 -8.16 -11.43 0.96
N VAL A 41 -7.53 -11.00 -0.11
CA VAL A 41 -6.38 -10.07 -0.06
C VAL A 41 -6.88 -8.64 -0.19
N LEU A 42 -6.66 -7.82 0.83
CA LEU A 42 -7.02 -6.41 0.85
C LEU A 42 -5.79 -5.52 0.63
N PHE A 43 -5.85 -4.66 -0.36
CA PHE A 43 -4.78 -3.72 -0.67
C PHE A 43 -5.02 -2.37 0.01
N CYS A 44 -4.11 -1.96 0.88
CA CYS A 44 -3.95 -0.60 1.36
C CYS A 44 -2.85 0.08 0.54
N ASN A 45 -3.28 0.93 -0.39
CA ASN A 45 -2.39 1.57 -1.36
C ASN A 45 -1.54 2.66 -0.71
N SER A 46 -0.49 3.05 -1.41
CA SER A 46 0.26 4.24 -1.06
C SER A 46 -0.63 5.49 -1.11
N PHE A 47 -0.32 6.48 -0.28
CA PHE A 47 -1.02 7.76 -0.21
C PHE A 47 -0.04 8.92 -0.38
N SER A 48 -0.50 9.99 -1.01
CA SER A 48 0.33 11.18 -1.32
C SER A 48 1.55 10.86 -2.19
N GLU A 49 1.38 10.00 -3.20
CA GLU A 49 2.38 9.66 -4.21
C GLU A 49 1.80 9.82 -5.63
N ASN A 50 2.67 9.73 -6.63
CA ASN A 50 2.28 9.97 -8.02
C ASN A 50 1.23 8.94 -8.48
N HIS A 51 0.11 9.43 -9.01
CA HIS A 51 -1.08 8.66 -9.41
C HIS A 51 -0.85 7.62 -10.53
N CYS A 52 0.33 7.57 -11.15
CA CYS A 52 0.65 6.54 -12.13
C CYS A 52 0.73 5.12 -11.54
N GLU A 53 0.74 5.00 -10.22
CA GLU A 53 0.93 3.72 -9.51
C GLU A 53 -0.35 2.90 -9.39
N GLY A 54 -1.55 3.49 -9.43
CA GLY A 54 -2.82 2.77 -9.35
C GLY A 54 -3.00 1.67 -10.42
N ARG A 55 -2.33 1.81 -11.57
CA ARG A 55 -2.28 0.75 -12.58
C ARG A 55 -1.50 -0.48 -12.10
N ALA A 56 -0.40 -0.26 -11.39
CA ALA A 56 0.44 -1.34 -10.89
C ALA A 56 -0.31 -2.19 -9.85
N GLU A 57 -1.04 -1.56 -8.97
CA GLU A 57 -1.85 -2.21 -7.93
C GLU A 57 -2.98 -3.04 -8.53
N ALA A 58 -3.66 -2.52 -9.56
CA ALA A 58 -4.68 -3.28 -10.29
C ALA A 58 -4.08 -4.51 -11.03
N ILE A 59 -2.86 -4.39 -11.56
CA ILE A 59 -2.14 -5.53 -12.15
C ILE A 59 -1.83 -6.56 -11.06
N ALA A 60 -1.33 -6.12 -9.92
CA ALA A 60 -1.04 -6.99 -8.78
C ALA A 60 -2.28 -7.74 -8.29
N ALA A 61 -3.41 -7.04 -8.13
CA ALA A 61 -4.68 -7.64 -7.71
C ALA A 61 -5.16 -8.72 -8.70
N ARG A 62 -5.01 -8.48 -10.01
CA ARG A 62 -5.32 -9.47 -11.05
C ARG A 62 -4.42 -10.71 -10.99
N ILE A 63 -3.14 -10.54 -10.70
CA ILE A 63 -2.20 -11.65 -10.54
C ILE A 63 -2.57 -12.49 -9.31
N ILE A 64 -2.89 -11.85 -8.19
CA ILE A 64 -3.37 -12.52 -6.97
C ILE A 64 -4.66 -13.30 -7.28
N ALA A 65 -5.60 -12.69 -8.01
CA ALA A 65 -6.83 -13.35 -8.41
C ALA A 65 -6.59 -14.54 -9.37
N ALA A 66 -5.64 -14.41 -10.30
CA ALA A 66 -5.24 -15.50 -11.17
C ALA A 66 -4.61 -16.69 -10.42
N ASN A 67 -4.01 -16.44 -9.26
CA ASN A 67 -3.49 -17.47 -8.35
C ASN A 67 -4.58 -18.06 -7.41
N GLY A 68 -5.84 -17.69 -7.61
CA GLY A 68 -6.96 -18.27 -6.88
C GLY A 68 -7.35 -17.51 -5.58
N TYR A 69 -6.75 -16.38 -5.28
CA TYR A 69 -7.09 -15.57 -4.11
C TYR A 69 -7.92 -14.36 -4.51
N SER A 70 -9.14 -14.24 -4.00
CA SER A 70 -9.91 -13.01 -4.20
C SER A 70 -9.12 -11.81 -3.67
N ALA A 71 -9.16 -10.69 -4.40
CA ALA A 71 -8.48 -9.47 -4.01
C ALA A 71 -9.44 -8.27 -4.02
N PHE A 72 -9.26 -7.36 -3.10
CA PHE A 72 -10.02 -6.11 -3.05
C PHE A 72 -9.06 -4.92 -3.03
N LEU A 73 -9.23 -4.06 -4.01
CA LEU A 73 -8.52 -2.80 -4.15
C LEU A 73 -9.53 -1.67 -3.94
N TYR A 74 -9.22 -0.70 -3.10
CA TYR A 74 -10.09 0.46 -2.89
C TYR A 74 -9.31 1.76 -2.98
N HIS A 75 -10.02 2.82 -3.31
CA HIS A 75 -9.53 4.19 -3.20
C HIS A 75 -9.99 4.74 -1.84
N PRO A 76 -9.09 5.20 -0.96
CA PRO A 76 -9.50 5.84 0.28
C PRO A 76 -10.16 7.21 -0.01
N ARG A 77 -10.73 7.83 1.01
CA ARG A 77 -11.35 9.18 0.93
C ARG A 77 -10.46 10.17 0.20
N ALA A 78 -11.07 11.03 -0.60
CA ALA A 78 -10.40 12.07 -1.38
C ALA A 78 -9.34 11.55 -2.38
N HIS A 79 -9.41 10.26 -2.78
CA HIS A 79 -8.47 9.66 -3.72
C HIS A 79 -9.21 8.99 -4.88
N GLY A 80 -8.71 9.20 -6.11
CA GLY A 80 -9.28 8.61 -7.32
C GLY A 80 -10.76 8.91 -7.49
N ASP A 81 -11.60 7.84 -7.54
CA ASP A 81 -13.05 7.96 -7.73
C ASP A 81 -13.82 8.00 -6.39
N SER A 82 -13.16 8.02 -5.25
CA SER A 82 -13.78 8.12 -3.92
C SER A 82 -14.14 9.55 -3.55
N ALA A 83 -15.25 9.71 -2.83
CA ALA A 83 -15.67 10.99 -2.31
C ALA A 83 -14.74 11.50 -1.19
N GLY A 84 -14.79 12.80 -0.94
CA GLY A 84 -14.04 13.49 0.11
C GLY A 84 -13.28 14.68 -0.42
N ASP A 85 -12.88 15.55 0.49
CA ASP A 85 -12.03 16.70 0.19
C ASP A 85 -10.60 16.41 0.66
N PRO A 86 -9.56 16.58 -0.15
CA PRO A 86 -8.18 16.38 0.25
C PRO A 86 -7.76 17.17 1.51
N GLU A 87 -8.40 18.31 1.78
CA GLU A 87 -8.11 19.13 2.97
C GLU A 87 -8.60 18.48 4.27
N ASP A 88 -9.61 17.60 4.19
CA ASP A 88 -10.21 16.92 5.35
C ASP A 88 -9.58 15.54 5.63
N VAL A 89 -8.62 15.11 4.83
CA VAL A 89 -7.96 13.83 5.04
C VAL A 89 -7.12 13.86 6.31
N THR A 90 -7.35 12.85 7.17
CA THR A 90 -6.52 12.57 8.35
C THR A 90 -6.04 11.12 8.30
N PHE A 91 -5.01 10.81 9.08
CA PHE A 91 -4.50 9.44 9.18
C PHE A 91 -5.57 8.48 9.75
N GLU A 92 -6.28 8.91 10.78
CA GLU A 92 -7.38 8.16 11.41
C GLU A 92 -8.49 7.86 10.39
N GLY A 93 -8.82 8.85 9.56
CA GLY A 93 -9.79 8.67 8.48
C GLY A 93 -9.36 7.62 7.45
N LEU A 94 -8.07 7.56 7.10
CA LEU A 94 -7.56 6.51 6.22
C LEU A 94 -7.62 5.12 6.88
N VAL A 95 -7.35 5.03 8.17
CA VAL A 95 -7.48 3.77 8.95
C VAL A 95 -8.93 3.32 8.99
N GLU A 96 -9.88 4.24 9.23
CA GLU A 96 -11.32 3.95 9.21
C GLU A 96 -11.78 3.44 7.84
N ASP A 97 -11.33 4.07 6.75
CA ASP A 97 -11.62 3.60 5.39
C ASP A 97 -11.11 2.18 5.15
N ALA A 98 -9.92 1.85 5.66
CA ALA A 98 -9.34 0.52 5.56
C ALA A 98 -10.16 -0.53 6.33
N VAL A 99 -10.63 -0.21 7.53
CA VAL A 99 -11.51 -1.08 8.35
C VAL A 99 -12.84 -1.32 7.64
N ASN A 100 -13.45 -0.26 7.09
CA ASN A 100 -14.72 -0.36 6.35
C ASN A 100 -14.54 -1.14 5.03
N ALA A 101 -13.43 -0.92 4.32
CA ALA A 101 -13.06 -1.68 3.13
C ALA A 101 -12.88 -3.17 3.45
N ALA A 102 -12.24 -3.51 4.57
CA ALA A 102 -12.05 -4.87 5.03
C ALA A 102 -13.39 -5.56 5.33
N SER A 103 -14.29 -4.88 6.04
CA SER A 103 -15.63 -5.37 6.36
C SER A 103 -16.45 -5.60 5.10
N TYR A 104 -16.43 -4.63 4.17
CA TYR A 104 -17.09 -4.76 2.88
C TYR A 104 -16.54 -5.92 2.05
N ALA A 105 -15.22 -6.02 1.93
CA ALA A 105 -14.55 -7.05 1.16
C ALA A 105 -14.91 -8.46 1.66
N ARG A 106 -14.91 -8.68 2.99
CA ARG A 106 -15.34 -9.94 3.61
C ARG A 106 -16.80 -10.28 3.31
N SER A 107 -17.70 -9.33 3.54
CA SER A 107 -19.13 -9.53 3.30
C SER A 107 -19.43 -9.89 1.83
N ARG A 108 -18.69 -9.29 0.90
CA ARG A 108 -18.89 -9.52 -0.53
C ARG A 108 -18.23 -10.79 -1.05
N SER A 109 -17.05 -11.15 -0.53
CA SER A 109 -16.35 -12.36 -0.95
C SER A 109 -16.86 -13.64 -0.28
N GLY A 110 -17.41 -13.53 0.93
CA GLY A 110 -17.71 -14.66 1.80
C GLY A 110 -16.47 -15.28 2.46
N ALA A 111 -15.30 -14.64 2.34
CA ALA A 111 -14.08 -15.10 2.99
C ALA A 111 -14.15 -14.92 4.51
N SER A 112 -13.71 -15.93 5.26
CA SER A 112 -13.64 -15.87 6.72
C SER A 112 -12.44 -15.04 7.21
N GLN A 113 -11.37 -14.96 6.42
CA GLN A 113 -10.12 -14.35 6.80
C GLN A 113 -9.65 -13.30 5.78
N ILE A 114 -8.84 -12.34 6.26
CA ILE A 114 -8.21 -11.30 5.44
C ILE A 114 -6.70 -11.43 5.52
N VAL A 115 -6.03 -11.26 4.37
CA VAL A 115 -4.61 -10.94 4.29
C VAL A 115 -4.48 -9.50 3.82
N TRP A 116 -3.75 -8.71 4.58
CA TRP A 116 -3.50 -7.31 4.26
C TRP A 116 -2.25 -7.16 3.40
N VAL A 117 -2.33 -6.31 2.39
CA VAL A 117 -1.18 -5.86 1.62
C VAL A 117 -1.04 -4.35 1.81
N GLY A 118 -0.07 -3.94 2.60
CA GLY A 118 0.23 -2.53 2.80
C GLY A 118 1.37 -2.08 1.89
N ILE A 119 1.09 -1.15 0.98
CA ILE A 119 2.05 -0.66 -0.02
C ILE A 119 2.55 0.70 0.44
N ARG A 120 3.86 0.84 0.64
CA ARG A 120 4.53 2.08 1.06
C ARG A 120 3.85 2.72 2.27
N PHE A 121 3.21 3.91 2.13
CA PHE A 121 2.46 4.55 3.21
C PHE A 121 1.25 3.71 3.65
N GLY A 122 0.63 2.95 2.74
CA GLY A 122 -0.45 2.03 3.07
C GLY A 122 -0.07 0.92 4.07
N ALA A 123 1.23 0.67 4.28
CA ALA A 123 1.70 -0.23 5.34
C ALA A 123 1.38 0.31 6.74
N LEU A 124 1.51 1.62 6.95
CA LEU A 124 1.12 2.29 8.21
C LEU A 124 -0.39 2.17 8.43
N VAL A 125 -1.18 2.43 7.38
CA VAL A 125 -2.65 2.32 7.43
C VAL A 125 -3.08 0.89 7.75
N ALA A 126 -2.55 -0.11 7.04
CA ALA A 126 -2.86 -1.52 7.27
C ALA A 126 -2.54 -1.96 8.70
N ALA A 127 -1.33 -1.60 9.20
CA ALA A 127 -0.91 -1.96 10.55
C ALA A 127 -1.83 -1.39 11.64
N HIS A 128 -2.35 -0.16 11.45
CA HIS A 128 -3.29 0.47 12.39
C HIS A 128 -4.73 -0.04 12.22
N ALA A 129 -5.12 -0.52 11.04
CA ALA A 129 -6.46 -1.06 10.79
C ALA A 129 -6.63 -2.50 11.32
N ILE A 130 -5.57 -3.31 11.35
CA ILE A 130 -5.60 -4.71 11.77
C ILE A 130 -6.27 -4.92 13.15
N PRO A 131 -6.00 -4.13 14.21
CA PRO A 131 -6.66 -4.32 15.50
C PRO A 131 -8.18 -4.16 15.47
N GLY A 132 -8.72 -3.43 14.49
CA GLY A 132 -10.18 -3.25 14.28
C GLY A 132 -10.86 -4.41 13.55
N ILE A 133 -10.11 -5.40 13.08
CA ILE A 133 -10.62 -6.51 12.27
C ILE A 133 -10.22 -7.86 12.90
N SER A 134 -11.21 -8.66 13.23
CA SER A 134 -10.99 -10.07 13.59
C SER A 134 -10.56 -10.89 12.36
N ASP A 135 -9.87 -12.00 12.59
CA ASP A 135 -9.54 -13.01 11.58
C ASP A 135 -8.59 -12.52 10.47
N THR A 136 -7.59 -11.74 10.86
CA THR A 136 -6.45 -11.41 10.00
C THR A 136 -5.49 -12.61 9.91
N ALA A 137 -5.36 -13.18 8.70
CA ALA A 137 -4.52 -14.34 8.44
C ALA A 137 -3.05 -14.00 8.18
N GLY A 138 -2.76 -12.79 7.70
CA GLY A 138 -1.39 -12.39 7.37
C GLY A 138 -1.26 -10.92 6.98
N LEU A 139 -0.02 -10.42 6.98
CA LEU A 139 0.33 -9.06 6.60
C LEU A 139 1.50 -9.06 5.62
N ALA A 140 1.27 -8.60 4.41
CA ALA A 140 2.31 -8.34 3.42
C ALA A 140 2.64 -6.83 3.37
N LEU A 141 3.90 -6.51 3.53
CA LEU A 141 4.44 -5.15 3.55
C LEU A 141 5.29 -4.94 2.30
N TRP A 142 4.79 -4.18 1.33
CA TRP A 142 5.50 -3.89 0.07
C TRP A 142 6.15 -2.52 0.16
N GLU A 143 7.49 -2.47 0.15
CA GLU A 143 8.27 -1.23 0.32
C GLU A 143 7.78 -0.37 1.50
N PRO A 144 7.56 -0.94 2.70
CA PRO A 144 6.85 -0.23 3.74
C PRO A 144 7.55 1.05 4.18
N VAL A 145 6.79 2.11 4.37
CA VAL A 145 7.22 3.30 5.10
C VAL A 145 7.24 2.96 6.59
N LEU A 146 8.37 3.20 7.26
CA LEU A 146 8.51 2.89 8.69
C LEU A 146 8.08 4.05 9.57
N SER A 147 8.34 5.30 9.15
CA SER A 147 7.99 6.51 9.88
C SER A 147 7.32 7.51 8.94
N ALA A 148 6.12 7.96 9.28
CA ALA A 148 5.41 8.94 8.49
C ALA A 148 6.15 10.29 8.46
N ARG A 149 6.76 10.71 9.57
CA ARG A 149 7.59 11.93 9.65
C ARG A 149 8.74 11.89 8.64
N ASP A 150 9.47 10.77 8.59
CA ASP A 150 10.59 10.61 7.66
C ASP A 150 10.11 10.55 6.21
N TYR A 151 8.95 9.95 5.99
CA TYR A 151 8.31 9.91 4.67
C TYR A 151 8.00 11.31 4.15
N PHE A 152 7.36 12.17 4.94
CA PHE A 152 7.06 13.54 4.54
C PHE A 152 8.33 14.37 4.30
N ARG A 153 9.32 14.23 5.17
CA ARG A 153 10.63 14.89 4.98
C ARG A 153 11.37 14.41 3.74
N LYS A 154 11.32 13.10 3.44
CA LYS A 154 11.89 12.53 2.20
C LYS A 154 11.14 13.08 0.97
N SER A 155 9.82 13.16 1.00
CA SER A 155 9.01 13.70 -0.10
C SER A 155 9.36 15.17 -0.39
N MET A 156 9.46 16.01 0.63
CA MET A 156 9.91 17.41 0.48
C MET A 156 11.35 17.50 -0.06
N ARG A 157 12.26 16.61 0.39
CA ARG A 157 13.63 16.56 -0.10
C ARG A 157 13.70 16.16 -1.57
N HIS A 158 12.80 15.33 -2.05
CA HIS A 158 12.72 14.98 -3.47
C HIS A 158 12.41 16.19 -4.36
N VAL A 159 11.62 17.17 -3.88
CA VAL A 159 11.41 18.44 -4.60
C VAL A 159 12.74 19.16 -4.82
N MET A 160 13.55 19.28 -3.77
CA MET A 160 14.87 19.90 -3.87
C MET A 160 15.79 19.16 -4.87
N TYR A 161 15.80 17.82 -4.82
CA TYR A 161 16.61 17.03 -5.75
C TYR A 161 16.13 17.16 -7.19
N TYR A 162 14.81 17.26 -7.40
CA TYR A 162 14.25 17.50 -8.73
C TYR A 162 14.67 18.86 -9.31
N GLU A 163 14.59 19.93 -8.53
CA GLU A 163 15.07 21.25 -8.93
C GLU A 163 16.58 21.24 -9.23
N MET A 164 17.39 20.63 -8.36
CA MET A 164 18.83 20.49 -8.58
C MET A 164 19.16 19.67 -9.84
N SER A 165 18.37 18.64 -10.16
CA SER A 165 18.56 17.83 -11.37
C SER A 165 18.33 18.61 -12.66
N LYS A 166 17.57 19.71 -12.58
CA LYS A 166 17.40 20.68 -13.68
C LYS A 166 18.46 21.78 -13.75
N GLY A 167 19.45 21.73 -12.85
CA GLY A 167 20.48 22.77 -12.74
C GLY A 167 20.01 24.01 -11.98
N GLU A 168 18.85 23.95 -11.31
CA GLU A 168 18.30 25.04 -10.53
C GLU A 168 18.77 24.97 -9.08
N ARG A 169 18.82 26.09 -8.39
CA ARG A 169 18.98 26.11 -6.93
C ARG A 169 17.63 25.75 -6.28
N PRO A 170 17.60 24.91 -5.22
CA PRO A 170 16.38 24.65 -4.50
C PRO A 170 15.68 25.93 -4.06
N SER A 171 14.42 26.06 -4.42
CA SER A 171 13.60 27.24 -4.12
C SER A 171 13.34 27.38 -2.61
N LEU A 172 13.15 26.23 -1.93
CA LEU A 172 12.94 26.15 -0.49
C LEU A 172 13.71 24.97 0.12
N THR A 173 14.16 25.13 1.36
CA THR A 173 14.64 24.01 2.17
C THR A 173 13.47 23.20 2.73
N VAL A 174 13.74 21.97 3.23
CA VAL A 174 12.72 21.12 3.87
C VAL A 174 12.04 21.85 5.04
N ASP A 175 12.81 22.58 5.86
CA ASP A 175 12.23 23.29 7.00
C ASP A 175 11.37 24.48 6.56
N GLN A 176 11.77 25.21 5.51
CA GLN A 176 10.94 26.26 4.90
C GLN A 176 9.66 25.71 4.27
N MET A 177 9.72 24.52 3.62
CA MET A 177 8.53 23.84 3.11
C MET A 177 7.59 23.44 4.25
N SER A 178 8.14 22.94 5.37
CA SER A 178 7.36 22.55 6.55
C SER A 178 6.67 23.78 7.19
N GLU A 179 7.36 24.92 7.32
CA GLU A 179 6.76 26.14 7.82
C GLU A 179 5.72 26.72 6.85
N ARG A 180 5.96 26.61 5.55
CA ARG A 180 4.97 26.99 4.53
C ARG A 180 3.71 26.14 4.61
N LEU A 181 3.86 24.81 4.76
CA LEU A 181 2.74 23.88 4.96
C LEU A 181 1.87 24.29 6.16
N LYS A 182 2.50 24.59 7.30
CA LYS A 182 1.78 25.04 8.51
C LYS A 182 1.03 26.35 8.27
N ARG A 183 1.64 27.30 7.57
CA ARG A 183 1.06 28.63 7.33
C ARG A 183 -0.03 28.61 6.27
N GLU A 184 0.20 27.91 5.13
CA GLU A 184 -0.67 27.94 3.96
C GLU A 184 -1.67 26.78 3.89
N GLY A 185 -1.54 25.78 4.78
CA GLY A 185 -2.42 24.62 4.84
C GLY A 185 -2.06 23.51 3.86
N LYS A 186 -1.29 23.82 2.80
CA LYS A 186 -0.81 22.84 1.83
C LYS A 186 0.47 23.26 1.13
N ILE A 187 1.19 22.29 0.58
CA ILE A 187 2.32 22.50 -0.32
C ILE A 187 2.25 21.49 -1.48
N SER A 188 2.71 21.89 -2.65
CA SER A 188 2.86 20.97 -3.76
C SER A 188 4.18 20.20 -3.66
N VAL A 189 4.09 18.88 -3.80
CA VAL A 189 5.22 17.94 -3.77
C VAL A 189 5.17 17.09 -5.03
N LEU A 190 6.01 17.42 -6.02
CA LEU A 190 6.17 16.65 -7.27
C LEU A 190 4.85 16.27 -7.97
N GLY A 191 3.88 17.20 -7.98
CA GLY A 191 2.63 17.04 -8.72
C GLY A 191 1.42 16.61 -7.89
N PHE A 192 1.56 16.44 -6.57
CA PHE A 192 0.44 16.29 -5.65
C PHE A 192 0.50 17.33 -4.52
N ASP A 193 -0.63 17.66 -3.96
CA ASP A 193 -0.73 18.56 -2.81
C ASP A 193 -0.64 17.76 -1.50
N LEU A 194 0.32 18.13 -0.66
CA LEU A 194 0.44 17.61 0.69
C LEU A 194 -0.29 18.56 1.64
N HIS A 195 -1.35 18.09 2.28
CA HIS A 195 -2.20 18.91 3.15
C HIS A 195 -1.76 18.83 4.60
N ARG A 196 -1.87 19.97 5.33
CA ARG A 196 -1.46 20.10 6.72
C ARG A 196 -2.17 19.10 7.64
N ASN A 197 -3.50 18.96 7.52
CA ASN A 197 -4.28 18.07 8.39
C ASN A 197 -3.78 16.62 8.32
N PHE A 198 -3.47 16.14 7.10
CA PHE A 198 -2.90 14.82 6.92
C PHE A 198 -1.51 14.69 7.55
N VAL A 199 -0.63 15.66 7.35
CA VAL A 199 0.73 15.63 7.91
C VAL A 199 0.71 15.69 9.43
N GLU A 200 -0.10 16.58 10.03
CA GLU A 200 -0.20 16.75 11.48
C GLU A 200 -0.80 15.50 12.15
N SER A 201 -1.82 14.87 11.55
CA SER A 201 -2.43 13.65 12.09
C SER A 201 -1.51 12.42 11.98
N ALA A 202 -0.62 12.39 10.97
CA ALA A 202 0.22 11.23 10.69
C ALA A 202 1.66 11.35 11.21
N GLN A 203 2.16 12.55 11.55
CA GLN A 203 3.60 12.78 11.75
C GLN A 203 4.27 11.90 12.81
N ASP A 204 3.52 11.44 13.81
CA ASP A 204 4.06 10.63 14.91
C ASP A 204 3.75 9.12 14.72
N VAL A 205 3.24 8.76 13.55
CA VAL A 205 2.92 7.36 13.22
C VAL A 205 4.19 6.60 12.84
N ASP A 206 4.42 5.48 13.54
CA ASP A 206 5.54 4.56 13.31
C ASP A 206 5.04 3.12 13.11
N LEU A 207 5.60 2.42 12.12
CA LEU A 207 5.18 1.08 11.76
C LEU A 207 5.51 0.04 12.84
N LEU A 208 6.69 0.16 13.48
CA LEU A 208 7.09 -0.80 14.51
C LEU A 208 6.20 -0.68 15.76
N ASP A 209 5.78 0.54 16.09
CA ASP A 209 4.85 0.78 17.20
C ASP A 209 3.46 0.20 16.85
N ALA A 210 2.96 0.45 15.66
CA ALA A 210 1.69 -0.09 15.17
C ALA A 210 1.67 -1.64 15.17
N LEU A 211 2.81 -2.26 14.87
CA LEU A 211 2.94 -3.70 14.83
C LEU A 211 3.20 -4.35 16.20
N GLN A 212 3.25 -3.58 17.31
CA GLN A 212 3.45 -4.17 18.66
C GLN A 212 2.44 -5.27 19.01
N PRO A 213 1.12 -5.13 18.77
CA PRO A 213 0.15 -6.18 19.04
C PRO A 213 0.13 -7.30 17.99
N TRP A 214 0.74 -7.12 16.82
CA TRP A 214 0.72 -8.10 15.73
C TRP A 214 1.47 -9.37 16.08
N ARG A 215 0.89 -10.55 15.75
CA ARG A 215 1.46 -11.88 16.03
C ARG A 215 1.40 -12.83 14.82
N GLY A 216 0.79 -12.40 13.72
CA GLY A 216 0.62 -13.24 12.55
C GLY A 216 1.86 -13.31 11.64
N PRO A 217 1.79 -14.17 10.62
CA PRO A 217 2.82 -14.27 9.60
C PRO A 217 2.96 -12.97 8.81
N THR A 218 4.18 -12.61 8.45
CA THR A 218 4.50 -11.35 7.79
C THR A 218 5.39 -11.57 6.57
N LEU A 219 5.02 -10.99 5.44
CA LEU A 219 5.86 -10.89 4.25
C LEU A 219 6.41 -9.46 4.16
N ILE A 220 7.73 -9.31 4.02
CA ILE A 220 8.37 -8.02 3.70
C ILE A 220 8.91 -8.13 2.28
N ALA A 221 8.39 -7.31 1.37
CA ALA A 221 8.83 -7.27 -0.02
C ALA A 221 9.48 -5.92 -0.33
N GLN A 222 10.66 -5.96 -0.94
CA GLN A 222 11.40 -4.76 -1.31
C GLN A 222 11.89 -4.82 -2.76
N PHE A 223 11.75 -3.69 -3.48
CA PHE A 223 12.37 -3.48 -4.78
C PHE A 223 13.81 -2.99 -4.59
N GLN A 224 14.78 -3.74 -5.05
CA GLN A 224 16.18 -3.41 -4.86
C GLN A 224 17.02 -3.78 -6.08
N LYS A 225 17.97 -2.89 -6.41
CA LYS A 225 19.06 -3.23 -7.34
C LYS A 225 20.11 -4.13 -6.69
N HIS A 226 20.18 -4.16 -5.37
CA HIS A 226 21.12 -4.93 -4.58
C HIS A 226 20.52 -6.24 -4.08
N SER A 227 21.38 -7.17 -3.64
CA SER A 227 20.97 -8.50 -3.14
C SER A 227 20.60 -8.54 -1.66
N ARG A 228 20.39 -7.39 -1.02
CA ARG A 228 20.09 -7.28 0.41
C ARG A 228 19.00 -6.26 0.65
N LEU A 229 18.19 -6.47 1.69
CA LEU A 229 17.26 -5.47 2.20
C LEU A 229 17.99 -4.16 2.54
N SER A 230 17.31 -3.03 2.40
CA SER A 230 17.79 -1.76 2.95
C SER A 230 18.02 -1.91 4.46
N ARG A 231 18.84 -1.03 5.03
CA ARG A 231 19.10 -1.05 6.48
C ARG A 231 17.81 -0.91 7.30
N GLU A 232 16.88 -0.09 6.86
CA GLU A 232 15.60 0.14 7.53
C GLU A 232 14.73 -1.13 7.50
N HIS A 233 14.56 -1.77 6.34
CA HIS A 233 13.75 -2.99 6.20
C HIS A 233 14.43 -4.22 6.83
N HIS A 234 15.75 -4.26 6.85
CA HIS A 234 16.48 -5.29 7.59
C HIS A 234 16.20 -5.18 9.10
N LYS A 235 16.26 -3.95 9.66
CA LYS A 235 15.92 -3.70 11.07
C LYS A 235 14.47 -4.08 11.38
N LEU A 236 13.51 -3.72 10.50
CA LEU A 236 12.11 -4.16 10.64
C LEU A 236 12.03 -5.69 10.74
N ARG A 237 12.64 -6.40 9.78
CA ARG A 237 12.65 -7.87 9.78
C ARG A 237 13.23 -8.44 11.07
N GLU A 238 14.40 -7.97 11.49
CA GLU A 238 15.06 -8.46 12.72
C GLU A 238 14.22 -8.21 13.96
N THR A 239 13.58 -7.04 14.05
CA THR A 239 12.70 -6.72 15.17
C THR A 239 11.51 -7.67 15.24
N LEU A 240 10.84 -7.95 14.10
CA LEU A 240 9.71 -8.87 14.06
C LEU A 240 10.13 -10.32 14.36
N VAL A 241 11.24 -10.78 13.77
CA VAL A 241 11.81 -12.12 14.06
C VAL A 241 12.22 -12.25 15.53
N GLY A 242 12.86 -11.22 16.09
CA GLY A 242 13.24 -11.20 17.51
C GLY A 242 12.05 -11.27 18.47
N ARG A 243 10.86 -10.90 18.00
CA ARG A 243 9.58 -11.06 18.73
C ARG A 243 8.91 -12.42 18.49
N GLY A 244 9.56 -13.32 17.75
CA GLY A 244 9.06 -14.67 17.47
C GLY A 244 8.06 -14.76 16.30
N LEU A 245 7.91 -13.71 15.48
CA LEU A 245 7.02 -13.76 14.32
C LEU A 245 7.64 -14.56 13.17
N SER A 246 6.79 -15.25 12.41
CA SER A 246 7.17 -15.81 11.11
C SER A 246 7.29 -14.68 10.08
N VAL A 247 8.51 -14.41 9.62
CA VAL A 247 8.79 -13.33 8.66
C VAL A 247 9.51 -13.85 7.44
N ARG A 248 8.84 -13.80 6.29
CA ARG A 248 9.44 -14.00 4.97
C ARG A 248 9.88 -12.66 4.40
N ALA A 249 11.11 -12.58 3.88
CA ALA A 249 11.58 -11.39 3.19
C ALA A 249 11.90 -11.74 1.74
N VAL A 250 11.42 -10.92 0.80
CA VAL A 250 11.64 -11.10 -0.62
C VAL A 250 12.22 -9.82 -1.25
N LEU A 251 13.15 -10.02 -2.16
CA LEU A 251 13.76 -8.93 -2.93
C LEU A 251 13.36 -9.10 -4.38
N HIS A 252 12.72 -8.07 -4.92
CA HIS A 252 12.39 -8.04 -6.34
C HIS A 252 13.36 -7.12 -7.08
N ARG A 253 13.97 -7.66 -8.14
CA ARG A 253 14.77 -6.89 -9.08
C ARG A 253 13.91 -6.57 -10.29
N GLY A 254 13.69 -5.29 -10.56
CA GLY A 254 13.09 -4.88 -11.82
C GLY A 254 13.94 -5.29 -13.01
N PRO A 255 13.38 -5.38 -14.21
CA PRO A 255 14.12 -5.69 -15.43
C PRO A 255 15.24 -4.65 -15.62
N ALA A 256 16.43 -5.12 -16.06
CA ALA A 256 17.55 -4.26 -16.34
C ALA A 256 17.17 -3.21 -17.41
N GLY A 257 17.36 -1.93 -17.11
CA GLY A 257 17.06 -0.83 -18.05
C GLY A 257 15.63 -0.29 -17.99
N ALA A 258 14.76 -0.78 -17.11
CA ALA A 258 13.45 -0.17 -16.88
C ALA A 258 13.63 1.10 -16.03
N ASP A 259 13.17 2.24 -16.57
CA ASP A 259 13.11 3.51 -15.81
C ASP A 259 12.07 3.45 -14.68
N SER A 260 11.12 2.50 -14.73
CA SER A 260 10.20 2.20 -13.64
C SER A 260 10.73 1.01 -12.84
N TRP A 261 11.24 1.32 -11.67
CA TRP A 261 11.66 0.35 -10.65
C TRP A 261 10.47 -0.42 -10.05
N TRP A 262 9.24 0.03 -10.31
CA TRP A 262 8.00 -0.57 -9.83
C TRP A 262 7.39 -1.49 -10.89
N THR A 263 7.69 -2.79 -10.81
CA THR A 263 7.01 -3.82 -11.58
C THR A 263 6.27 -4.74 -10.60
N PRO A 264 4.94 -4.63 -10.51
CA PRO A 264 4.15 -5.33 -9.49
C PRO A 264 4.11 -6.84 -9.71
N GLU A 265 4.37 -7.31 -10.94
CA GLU A 265 4.20 -8.70 -11.33
C GLU A 265 5.04 -9.65 -10.47
N GLY A 266 6.30 -9.33 -10.26
CA GLY A 266 7.21 -10.17 -9.49
C GLY A 266 6.83 -10.26 -8.01
N ILE A 267 6.50 -9.13 -7.39
CA ILE A 267 6.08 -9.10 -5.98
C ILE A 267 4.70 -9.74 -5.80
N ALA A 268 3.76 -9.50 -6.71
CA ALA A 268 2.44 -10.11 -6.65
C ALA A 268 2.52 -11.64 -6.75
N LYS A 269 3.39 -12.16 -7.64
CA LYS A 269 3.64 -13.60 -7.72
C LYS A 269 4.24 -14.15 -6.42
N GLN A 270 5.29 -13.51 -5.89
CA GLN A 270 5.92 -13.93 -4.64
C GLN A 270 4.96 -13.84 -3.44
N THR A 271 4.02 -12.89 -3.47
CA THR A 271 2.94 -12.81 -2.48
C THR A 271 1.97 -13.97 -2.65
N GLY A 272 1.61 -14.34 -3.89
CA GLY A 272 0.81 -15.55 -4.17
C GLY A 272 1.46 -16.82 -3.64
N ASP A 273 2.76 -17.01 -3.90
CA ASP A 273 3.53 -18.14 -3.37
C ASP A 273 3.54 -18.18 -1.82
N TRP A 274 3.60 -17.00 -1.18
CA TRP A 274 3.53 -16.90 0.27
C TRP A 274 2.13 -17.19 0.81
N LEU A 275 1.08 -16.77 0.11
CA LEU A 275 -0.31 -17.10 0.48
C LEU A 275 -0.57 -18.61 0.46
N ASP A 276 0.05 -19.34 -0.47
CA ASP A 276 -0.03 -20.80 -0.52
C ASP A 276 0.63 -21.48 0.69
N GLU A 277 1.61 -20.84 1.33
CA GLU A 277 2.23 -21.34 2.58
C GLU A 277 1.37 -21.05 3.82
N LEU A 278 0.40 -20.13 3.74
CA LEU A 278 -0.53 -19.83 4.84
C LEU A 278 -1.77 -20.72 4.83
N ALA A 279 -2.08 -21.31 3.68
CA ALA A 279 -3.27 -22.16 3.47
C ALA A 279 -3.01 -23.59 3.90
#